data_4735ada43139fe57c84824f86aca3ad8
#
_entry.id   4735ada43139fe57c84824f86aca3ad8
#
_cell.length_a   1.000
_cell.length_b   1.000
_cell.length_c   1.000
_cell.angle_alpha   90.00
_cell.angle_beta   90.00
_cell.angle_gamma   90.00
#
_symmetry.space_group_name_H-M   'P 1'
#
loop_
_entity.id
_entity.type
_entity.pdbx_description
1 polymer ?
#
loop_
_entity_poly.entity_id
_entity_poly.type
_entity_poly.pdbx_seq_one_letter_code
_entity_poly.pdbx_strand_id
1 'polypeptide(L)'
;MGEGAAEGDRAGKTTQGQREGQRRLAQWVRDYRRLPGIPDEFLGPDGAPRPVWNRFFGAFGALAPDEVERRFGMADRHLREAGVTYRAPGDSADRPWMLSHLPLLIDEANWKQLCAGITQRAELLELVLRDIYGEGRLVAEGALPAGAIAGSPEYLRAV
;
A
#
# COMPACT_ATOMS: atom_id res chain seq x y z
N MET A 1 -29.62 8.34 -38.23
CA MET A 1 -29.05 9.58 -37.63
C MET A 1 -29.20 9.54 -36.11
N GLY A 2 -28.41 8.80 -35.37
CA GLY A 2 -28.57 8.59 -33.92
C GLY A 2 -27.27 8.38 -33.12
N GLU A 3 -26.14 8.18 -33.77
CA GLU A 3 -24.89 7.83 -33.07
C GLU A 3 -24.07 9.05 -32.57
N GLY A 4 -24.19 10.20 -33.22
CA GLY A 4 -23.37 11.37 -32.83
C GLY A 4 -23.75 12.07 -31.51
N ALA A 5 -24.98 11.89 -31.00
CA ALA A 5 -25.44 12.52 -29.77
C ALA A 5 -24.93 11.80 -28.50
N ALA A 6 -24.73 10.48 -28.57
CA ALA A 6 -24.25 9.69 -27.43
C ALA A 6 -22.73 9.85 -27.18
N GLU A 7 -21.96 10.13 -28.22
CA GLU A 7 -20.52 10.31 -28.15
C GLU A 7 -20.14 11.69 -27.57
N GLY A 8 -20.88 12.75 -27.95
CA GLY A 8 -20.73 14.09 -27.39
C GLY A 8 -21.06 14.18 -25.90
N ASP A 9 -22.08 13.44 -25.42
CA ASP A 9 -22.45 13.41 -24.01
C ASP A 9 -21.43 12.67 -23.13
N ARG A 10 -20.82 11.58 -23.65
CA ARG A 10 -19.74 10.87 -22.97
C ARG A 10 -18.45 11.69 -22.83
N ALA A 11 -18.07 12.40 -23.90
CA ALA A 11 -16.89 13.28 -23.86
C ALA A 11 -17.07 14.44 -22.88
N GLY A 12 -18.24 15.06 -22.84
CA GLY A 12 -18.58 16.12 -21.88
C GLY A 12 -18.53 15.66 -20.42
N LYS A 13 -19.10 14.52 -20.12
CA LYS A 13 -19.08 13.90 -18.78
C LYS A 13 -17.66 13.55 -18.32
N THR A 14 -16.83 13.02 -19.22
CA THR A 14 -15.42 12.71 -18.94
C THR A 14 -14.64 13.97 -18.59
N THR A 15 -14.83 15.07 -19.33
CA THR A 15 -14.14 16.34 -19.09
C THR A 15 -14.58 16.98 -17.76
N GLN A 16 -15.86 16.91 -17.41
CA GLN A 16 -16.39 17.44 -16.16
C GLN A 16 -15.87 16.63 -14.96
N GLY A 17 -15.85 15.30 -15.05
CA GLY A 17 -15.29 14.44 -14.00
C GLY A 17 -13.80 14.70 -13.76
N GLN A 18 -13.02 14.90 -14.81
CA GLN A 18 -11.61 15.25 -14.69
C GLN A 18 -11.39 16.58 -13.97
N ARG A 19 -12.18 17.60 -14.28
CA ARG A 19 -12.13 18.91 -13.60
C ARG A 19 -12.47 18.80 -12.12
N GLU A 20 -13.46 18.02 -11.80
CA GLU A 20 -13.86 17.77 -10.40
C GLU A 20 -12.77 17.01 -9.63
N GLY A 21 -12.17 15.99 -10.24
CA GLY A 21 -11.03 15.28 -9.66
C GLY A 21 -9.84 16.20 -9.37
N GLN A 22 -9.52 17.10 -10.30
CA GLN A 22 -8.48 18.09 -10.10
C GLN A 22 -8.78 19.09 -8.98
N ARG A 23 -10.04 19.52 -8.84
CA ARG A 23 -10.46 20.38 -7.72
C ARG A 23 -10.30 19.69 -6.38
N ARG A 24 -10.72 18.43 -6.27
CA ARG A 24 -10.56 17.63 -5.05
C ARG A 24 -9.08 17.44 -4.71
N LEU A 25 -8.26 17.11 -5.68
CA LEU A 25 -6.81 16.99 -5.49
C LEU A 25 -6.22 18.31 -4.98
N ALA A 26 -6.56 19.44 -5.61
CA ALA A 26 -6.08 20.75 -5.18
C ALA A 26 -6.53 21.11 -3.75
N GLN A 27 -7.73 20.70 -3.35
CA GLN A 27 -8.20 20.86 -1.97
C GLN A 27 -7.37 20.02 -1.01
N TRP A 28 -7.15 18.74 -1.32
CA TRP A 28 -6.39 17.83 -0.48
C TRP A 28 -4.93 18.28 -0.31
N VAL A 29 -4.29 18.77 -1.39
CA VAL A 29 -2.93 19.34 -1.30
C VAL A 29 -2.89 20.51 -0.32
N ARG A 30 -3.90 21.39 -0.34
CA ARG A 30 -3.98 22.54 0.58
C ARG A 30 -4.12 22.12 2.05
N ASP A 31 -4.91 21.09 2.30
CA ASP A 31 -5.26 20.66 3.65
C ASP A 31 -4.25 19.64 4.22
N TYR A 32 -3.46 19.03 3.33
CA TYR A 32 -2.50 18.01 3.71
C TYR A 32 -1.32 18.58 4.49
N ARG A 33 -0.92 17.91 5.54
CA ARG A 33 0.24 18.27 6.37
C ARG A 33 1.26 17.15 6.36
N ARG A 34 2.41 17.42 5.76
CA ARG A 34 3.56 16.49 5.75
C ARG A 34 4.09 16.29 7.15
N LEU A 35 4.51 15.07 7.45
CA LEU A 35 5.28 14.77 8.65
C LEU A 35 6.75 15.14 8.41
N PRO A 36 7.36 15.95 9.28
CA PRO A 36 8.75 16.34 9.13
C PRO A 36 9.70 15.15 9.18
N GLY A 37 10.69 15.11 8.28
CA GLY A 37 11.72 14.07 8.28
C GLY A 37 11.29 12.68 7.80
N ILE A 38 10.05 12.51 7.37
CA ILE A 38 9.53 11.25 6.85
C ILE A 38 9.28 11.40 5.34
N PRO A 39 9.69 10.42 4.50
CA PRO A 39 9.31 10.38 3.10
C PRO A 39 7.79 10.42 2.95
N ASP A 40 7.32 11.21 1.98
CA ASP A 40 5.90 11.43 1.76
C ASP A 40 5.44 10.70 0.49
N GLU A 41 4.38 9.91 0.61
CA GLU A 41 3.85 9.11 -0.51
C GLU A 41 2.90 9.91 -1.42
N PHE A 42 2.34 11.01 -0.90
CA PHE A 42 1.41 11.85 -1.64
C PHE A 42 2.14 12.98 -2.38
N LEU A 43 3.00 13.72 -1.68
CA LEU A 43 3.72 14.87 -2.22
C LEU A 43 5.17 14.53 -2.54
N GLY A 44 5.65 15.04 -3.67
CA GLY A 44 7.07 15.03 -4.02
C GLY A 44 7.89 16.00 -3.18
N PRO A 45 9.24 16.03 -3.37
CA PRO A 45 10.11 16.95 -2.67
C PRO A 45 9.78 18.44 -2.94
N ASP A 46 9.23 18.72 -4.12
CA ASP A 46 8.78 20.04 -4.57
C ASP A 46 7.42 20.47 -3.98
N GLY A 47 6.78 19.60 -3.19
CA GLY A 47 5.45 19.85 -2.63
C GLY A 47 4.29 19.60 -3.60
N ALA A 48 4.57 19.18 -4.83
CA ALA A 48 3.55 18.80 -5.80
C ALA A 48 3.11 17.32 -5.61
N PRO A 49 1.85 17.00 -5.93
CA PRO A 49 1.40 15.60 -5.92
C PRO A 49 2.22 14.74 -6.88
N ARG A 50 2.62 13.56 -6.44
CA ARG A 50 3.29 12.60 -7.31
C ARG A 50 2.40 12.21 -8.51
N PRO A 51 2.94 11.92 -9.70
CA PRO A 51 2.16 11.66 -10.92
C PRO A 51 1.10 10.56 -10.78
N VAL A 52 1.33 9.56 -9.95
CA VAL A 52 0.38 8.47 -9.68
C VAL A 52 -0.93 9.00 -9.08
N TRP A 53 -0.87 10.03 -8.24
CA TRP A 53 -2.03 10.66 -7.62
C TRP A 53 -2.85 11.47 -8.63
N ASN A 54 -2.20 12.14 -9.57
CA ASN A 54 -2.92 12.86 -10.64
C ASN A 54 -3.81 11.91 -11.47
N ARG A 55 -3.30 10.71 -11.79
CA ARG A 55 -4.07 9.68 -12.50
C ARG A 55 -5.20 9.14 -11.66
N PHE A 56 -4.93 8.82 -10.39
CA PHE A 56 -5.95 8.35 -9.45
C PHE A 56 -7.09 9.36 -9.31
N PHE A 57 -6.79 10.62 -9.04
CA PHE A 57 -7.81 11.65 -8.88
C PHE A 57 -8.53 12.00 -10.17
N GLY A 58 -7.88 11.83 -11.33
CA GLY A 58 -8.55 11.94 -12.63
C GLY A 58 -9.66 10.89 -12.80
N ALA A 59 -9.38 9.64 -12.43
CA ALA A 59 -10.36 8.56 -12.45
C ALA A 59 -11.41 8.68 -11.33
N PHE A 60 -10.98 9.02 -10.11
CA PHE A 60 -11.84 9.18 -8.94
C PHE A 60 -12.84 10.33 -9.11
N GLY A 61 -12.41 11.45 -9.70
CA GLY A 61 -13.28 12.59 -9.97
C GLY A 61 -14.35 12.35 -11.03
N ALA A 62 -14.23 11.25 -11.81
CA ALA A 62 -15.28 10.83 -12.74
C ALA A 62 -16.47 10.15 -12.03
N LEU A 63 -16.30 9.73 -10.77
CA LEU A 63 -17.37 9.12 -9.98
C LEU A 63 -18.23 10.19 -9.33
N ALA A 64 -19.56 9.99 -9.37
CA ALA A 64 -20.48 10.82 -8.61
C ALA A 64 -20.26 10.63 -7.09
N PRO A 65 -20.50 11.65 -6.25
CA PRO A 65 -20.28 11.56 -4.81
C PRO A 65 -21.03 10.41 -4.13
N ASP A 66 -22.27 10.19 -4.48
CA ASP A 66 -23.11 9.08 -4.01
C ASP A 66 -22.57 7.70 -4.42
N GLU A 67 -22.00 7.61 -5.60
CA GLU A 67 -21.33 6.37 -6.07
C GLU A 67 -20.07 6.06 -5.26
N VAL A 68 -19.29 7.07 -4.89
CA VAL A 68 -18.13 6.92 -4.03
C VAL A 68 -18.55 6.40 -2.65
N GLU A 69 -19.54 7.03 -2.05
CA GLU A 69 -20.09 6.64 -0.74
C GLU A 69 -20.64 5.21 -0.75
N ARG A 70 -21.38 4.87 -1.80
CA ARG A 70 -21.92 3.53 -2.01
C ARG A 70 -20.82 2.48 -2.09
N ARG A 71 -19.74 2.73 -2.86
CA ARG A 71 -18.61 1.80 -3.02
C ARG A 71 -17.85 1.61 -1.72
N PHE A 72 -17.62 2.68 -0.97
CA PHE A 72 -16.95 2.60 0.31
C PHE A 72 -17.79 1.79 1.32
N GLY A 73 -19.10 2.09 1.40
CA GLY A 73 -20.00 1.33 2.26
C GLY A 73 -20.13 -0.16 1.87
N MET A 74 -20.03 -0.49 0.58
CA MET A 74 -19.97 -1.88 0.11
C MET A 74 -18.68 -2.58 0.55
N ALA A 75 -17.53 -1.91 0.44
CA ALA A 75 -16.25 -2.46 0.86
C ALA A 75 -16.23 -2.75 2.38
N ASP A 76 -16.69 -1.81 3.19
CA ASP A 76 -16.79 -1.98 4.64
C ASP A 76 -17.72 -3.13 5.03
N ARG A 77 -18.84 -3.25 4.33
CA ARG A 77 -19.80 -4.34 4.53
C ARG A 77 -19.17 -5.68 4.18
N HIS A 78 -18.49 -5.76 3.03
CA HIS A 78 -17.83 -6.97 2.58
C HIS A 78 -16.80 -7.48 3.61
N LEU A 79 -15.96 -6.59 4.16
CA LEU A 79 -15.00 -6.96 5.19
C LEU A 79 -15.67 -7.49 6.47
N ARG A 80 -16.76 -6.85 6.89
CA ARG A 80 -17.54 -7.32 8.06
C ARG A 80 -18.19 -8.68 7.82
N GLU A 81 -18.79 -8.88 6.65
CA GLU A 81 -19.44 -10.15 6.28
C GLU A 81 -18.43 -11.28 6.08
N ALA A 82 -17.23 -10.95 5.59
CA ALA A 82 -16.11 -11.91 5.50
C ALA A 82 -15.45 -12.22 6.86
N GLY A 83 -15.89 -11.58 7.96
CA GLY A 83 -15.32 -11.80 9.28
C GLY A 83 -13.87 -11.32 9.41
N VAL A 84 -13.45 -10.35 8.60
CA VAL A 84 -12.09 -9.79 8.67
C VAL A 84 -11.97 -8.94 9.93
N THR A 85 -11.34 -9.50 10.95
CA THR A 85 -11.12 -8.86 12.24
C THR A 85 -9.65 -8.93 12.63
N TYR A 86 -9.26 -8.15 13.61
CA TYR A 86 -7.95 -8.25 14.25
C TYR A 86 -8.10 -8.18 15.76
N ARG A 87 -7.14 -8.77 16.47
CA ARG A 87 -7.03 -8.67 17.92
C ARG A 87 -5.71 -8.01 18.28
N ALA A 88 -5.78 -6.87 18.96
CA ALA A 88 -4.57 -6.27 19.50
C ALA A 88 -4.07 -7.05 20.72
N PRO A 89 -2.76 -7.08 20.97
CA PRO A 89 -2.21 -7.70 22.19
C PRO A 89 -2.87 -7.09 23.44
N GLY A 90 -3.45 -7.95 24.31
CA GLY A 90 -4.17 -7.52 25.50
C GLY A 90 -5.67 -7.28 25.35
N ASP A 91 -6.21 -7.32 24.15
CA ASP A 91 -7.66 -7.21 23.92
C ASP A 91 -8.37 -8.56 24.22
N SER A 92 -9.54 -8.47 24.87
CA SER A 92 -10.41 -9.63 25.12
C SER A 92 -11.35 -9.94 23.95
N ALA A 93 -11.51 -9.03 22.98
CA ALA A 93 -12.44 -9.17 21.86
C ALA A 93 -11.78 -8.79 20.53
N ASP A 94 -12.31 -9.40 19.46
CA ASP A 94 -11.92 -9.05 18.09
C ASP A 94 -12.51 -7.70 17.69
N ARG A 95 -11.71 -6.90 17.00
CA ARG A 95 -12.12 -5.62 16.42
C ARG A 95 -12.31 -5.77 14.92
N PRO A 96 -13.33 -5.11 14.32
CA PRO A 96 -13.44 -5.05 12.87
C PRO A 96 -12.20 -4.42 12.25
N TRP A 97 -11.72 -4.96 11.15
CA TRP A 97 -10.65 -4.33 10.39
C TRP A 97 -11.16 -3.02 9.76
N MET A 98 -10.47 -1.93 10.06
CA MET A 98 -10.77 -0.63 9.46
C MET A 98 -10.07 -0.52 8.11
N LEU A 99 -10.86 -0.41 7.04
CA LEU A 99 -10.33 -0.20 5.69
C LEU A 99 -10.03 1.29 5.47
N SER A 100 -8.82 1.59 5.03
CA SER A 100 -8.54 2.89 4.41
C SER A 100 -9.14 2.89 3.00
N HIS A 101 -10.12 3.73 2.76
CA HIS A 101 -10.75 3.85 1.43
C HIS A 101 -9.84 4.52 0.39
N LEU A 102 -8.78 5.19 0.84
CA LEU A 102 -7.74 5.73 -0.02
C LEU A 102 -6.51 4.80 0.08
N PRO A 103 -6.22 4.06 -1.00
CA PRO A 103 -5.11 3.12 -0.99
C PRO A 103 -3.77 3.84 -1.04
N LEU A 104 -2.72 3.19 -0.53
CA LEU A 104 -1.35 3.56 -0.85
C LEU A 104 -1.12 3.29 -2.34
N LEU A 105 -0.73 4.34 -3.08
CA LEU A 105 -0.45 4.22 -4.51
C LEU A 105 1.04 4.05 -4.74
N ILE A 106 1.42 2.91 -5.31
CA ILE A 106 2.79 2.61 -5.68
C ILE A 106 2.87 2.57 -7.20
N ASP A 107 3.72 3.40 -7.80
CA ASP A 107 3.94 3.36 -9.24
C ASP A 107 4.80 2.15 -9.65
N GLU A 108 4.81 1.84 -10.93
CA GLU A 108 5.49 0.64 -11.46
C GLU A 108 7.01 0.67 -11.22
N ALA A 109 7.64 1.84 -11.29
CA ALA A 109 9.09 1.95 -11.07
C ALA A 109 9.44 1.68 -9.62
N ASN A 110 8.71 2.29 -8.67
CA ASN A 110 8.85 2.05 -7.25
C ASN A 110 8.54 0.59 -6.89
N TRP A 111 7.49 0.01 -7.50
CA TRP A 111 7.15 -1.41 -7.30
C TRP A 111 8.29 -2.34 -7.72
N LYS A 112 8.88 -2.12 -8.91
CA LYS A 112 10.03 -2.90 -9.37
C LYS A 112 11.22 -2.81 -8.43
N GLN A 113 11.51 -1.61 -7.92
CA GLN A 113 12.59 -1.40 -6.94
C GLN A 113 12.31 -2.11 -5.62
N LEU A 114 11.09 -2.03 -5.11
CA LEU A 114 10.66 -2.73 -3.90
C LEU A 114 10.77 -4.25 -4.07
N CYS A 115 10.27 -4.78 -5.18
CA CYS A 115 10.37 -6.21 -5.49
C CYS A 115 11.83 -6.67 -5.53
N ALA A 116 12.71 -5.94 -6.24
CA ALA A 116 14.13 -6.28 -6.29
C ALA A 116 14.76 -6.29 -4.89
N GLY A 117 14.48 -5.29 -4.06
CA GLY A 117 14.99 -5.22 -2.71
C GLY A 117 14.47 -6.31 -1.77
N ILE A 118 13.20 -6.68 -1.89
CA ILE A 118 12.60 -7.77 -1.10
C ILE A 118 13.16 -9.12 -1.54
N THR A 119 13.26 -9.36 -2.84
CA THR A 119 13.86 -10.60 -3.40
C THR A 119 15.29 -10.78 -2.92
N GLN A 120 16.14 -9.75 -3.02
CA GLN A 120 17.51 -9.79 -2.51
C GLN A 120 17.57 -10.15 -1.02
N ARG A 121 16.68 -9.60 -0.20
CA ARG A 121 16.64 -9.89 1.24
C ARG A 121 16.18 -11.32 1.51
N ALA A 122 15.20 -11.81 0.76
CA ALA A 122 14.73 -13.19 0.88
C ALA A 122 15.83 -14.19 0.50
N GLU A 123 16.52 -13.95 -0.60
CA GLU A 123 17.67 -14.77 -1.02
C GLU A 123 18.80 -14.76 0.03
N LEU A 124 19.13 -13.57 0.59
CA LEU A 124 20.11 -13.47 1.66
C LEU A 124 19.69 -14.27 2.90
N LEU A 125 18.45 -14.16 3.33
CA LEU A 125 17.94 -14.91 4.48
C LEU A 125 17.94 -16.41 4.22
N GLU A 126 17.64 -16.85 3.01
CA GLU A 126 17.76 -18.26 2.63
C GLU A 126 19.19 -18.77 2.74
N LEU A 127 20.16 -17.99 2.25
CA LEU A 127 21.59 -18.35 2.36
C LEU A 127 22.04 -18.40 3.82
N VAL A 128 21.61 -17.46 4.65
CA VAL A 128 21.89 -17.45 6.09
C VAL A 128 21.32 -18.70 6.75
N LEU A 129 20.07 -19.05 6.47
CA LEU A 129 19.43 -20.25 7.01
C LEU A 129 20.16 -21.53 6.57
N ARG A 130 20.54 -21.62 5.31
CA ARG A 130 21.34 -22.76 4.81
C ARG A 130 22.66 -22.92 5.55
N ASP A 131 23.34 -21.81 5.83
CA ASP A 131 24.60 -21.84 6.58
C ASP A 131 24.39 -22.24 8.06
N ILE A 132 23.36 -21.68 8.72
CA ILE A 132 23.02 -21.99 10.12
C ILE A 132 22.73 -23.48 10.32
N TYR A 133 22.01 -24.10 9.39
CA TYR A 133 21.66 -25.53 9.43
C TYR A 133 22.69 -26.42 8.67
N GLY A 134 23.76 -25.84 8.14
CA GLY A 134 24.83 -26.49 7.41
C GLY A 134 26.19 -26.34 8.09
N GLU A 135 27.11 -25.65 7.41
CA GLU A 135 28.51 -25.56 7.85
C GLU A 135 28.76 -24.57 9.00
N GLY A 136 27.84 -23.64 9.25
CA GLY A 136 27.94 -22.66 10.34
C GLY A 136 29.09 -21.65 10.16
N ARG A 137 29.46 -21.34 8.92
CA ARG A 137 30.59 -20.44 8.61
C ARG A 137 30.36 -19.02 9.13
N LEU A 138 29.14 -18.50 9.04
CA LEU A 138 28.82 -17.16 9.51
C LEU A 138 29.08 -16.99 11.01
N VAL A 139 28.87 -18.05 11.79
CA VAL A 139 29.18 -18.06 13.22
C VAL A 139 30.67 -18.22 13.45
N ALA A 140 31.32 -19.14 12.72
CA ALA A 140 32.77 -19.40 12.84
C ALA A 140 33.62 -18.17 12.48
N GLU A 141 33.18 -17.38 11.49
CA GLU A 141 33.84 -16.16 11.04
C GLU A 141 33.45 -14.92 11.87
N GLY A 142 32.50 -15.06 12.83
CA GLY A 142 32.05 -13.97 13.69
C GLY A 142 31.08 -12.99 13.02
N ALA A 143 30.61 -13.28 11.81
CA ALA A 143 29.63 -12.45 11.10
C ALA A 143 28.23 -12.54 11.75
N LEU A 144 27.91 -13.67 12.37
CA LEU A 144 26.67 -13.92 13.09
C LEU A 144 26.98 -14.34 14.53
N PRO A 145 26.50 -13.61 15.57
CA PRO A 145 26.71 -14.00 16.96
C PRO A 145 26.06 -15.36 17.27
N ALA A 146 26.80 -16.29 17.83
CA ALA A 146 26.29 -17.61 18.22
C ALA A 146 25.06 -17.52 19.16
N GLY A 147 25.04 -16.53 20.05
CA GLY A 147 23.92 -16.27 20.97
C GLY A 147 22.62 -15.90 20.26
N ALA A 148 22.68 -15.29 19.08
CA ALA A 148 21.48 -14.96 18.30
C ALA A 148 20.78 -16.24 17.78
N ILE A 149 21.54 -17.30 17.52
CA ILE A 149 20.98 -18.59 17.08
C ILE A 149 20.57 -19.41 18.30
N ALA A 150 21.49 -19.63 19.26
CA ALA A 150 21.25 -20.51 20.40
C ALA A 150 20.18 -19.97 21.35
N GLY A 151 19.96 -18.66 21.38
CA GLY A 151 18.91 -18.01 22.18
C GLY A 151 17.54 -17.95 21.50
N SER A 152 17.44 -18.35 20.23
CA SER A 152 16.16 -18.34 19.53
C SER A 152 15.35 -19.59 19.86
N PRO A 153 14.12 -19.44 20.37
CA PRO A 153 13.23 -20.60 20.65
C PRO A 153 12.81 -21.32 19.38
N GLU A 154 12.90 -20.69 18.23
CA GLU A 154 12.56 -21.24 16.91
C GLU A 154 13.70 -22.04 16.27
N TYR A 155 14.90 -22.03 16.88
CA TYR A 155 16.03 -22.78 16.36
C TYR A 155 15.88 -24.27 16.71
N LEU A 156 15.54 -25.06 15.73
CA LEU A 156 15.41 -26.50 15.84
C LEU A 156 16.78 -27.17 15.65
N ARG A 157 17.40 -27.67 16.71
CA ARG A 157 18.62 -28.45 16.58
C ARG A 157 18.34 -29.73 15.77
N ALA A 158 19.14 -29.99 14.74
CA ALA A 158 19.13 -31.29 14.09
C ALA A 158 19.52 -32.37 15.13
N VAL A 159 18.69 -33.37 15.27
CA VAL A 159 18.90 -34.52 16.16
C VAL A 159 19.82 -35.50 15.45
#